data_d552be71eaa4ee2662dffbf15b7b52dd
#
_entry.id   d552be71eaa4ee2662dffbf15b7b52dd
#
_cell.length_a   1.000
_cell.length_b   1.000
_cell.length_c   1.000
_cell.angle_alpha   90.00
_cell.angle_beta   90.00
_cell.angle_gamma   90.00
#
_symmetry.space_group_name_H-M   'P 1'
#
loop_
_entity.id
_entity.type
_entity.pdbx_description
1 polymer ?
#
loop_
_entity_poly.entity_id
_entity_poly.type
_entity_poly.pdbx_seq_one_letter_code
_entity_poly.pdbx_strand_id
1 'polypeptide(L)'
;MKKIIITGALGQIGTELVIKCRERYGTENVLATDIRKPEPHSPVKNGPFEILDVTDRNRLFETVRYFNADTLMHMAALLSATAEKNPLQAWDLNMGGLMNALEAARTYHLQFFTPSSIGAFGASTPKVNTPQVTIQQPTTMYG
;
A
#
# COMPACT_ATOMS: atom_id res chain seq x y z
N MET A 1 -21.89 2.03 4.05
CA MET A 1 -21.13 3.03 3.29
C MET A 1 -19.67 2.62 3.39
N LYS A 2 -18.92 2.53 2.29
CA LYS A 2 -17.53 2.04 2.35
C LYS A 2 -16.60 3.08 2.97
N LYS A 3 -15.82 2.66 3.97
CA LYS A 3 -14.76 3.44 4.61
C LYS A 3 -13.40 2.85 4.22
N ILE A 4 -12.63 3.57 3.41
CA ILE A 4 -11.43 3.08 2.76
C ILE A 4 -10.20 3.79 3.33
N ILE A 5 -9.20 3.03 3.75
CA ILE A 5 -7.86 3.56 4.05
C ILE A 5 -6.92 3.19 2.90
N ILE A 6 -6.13 4.17 2.44
CA ILE A 6 -5.10 3.97 1.41
C ILE A 6 -3.76 4.36 2.01
N THR A 7 -2.84 3.40 2.19
CA THR A 7 -1.47 3.68 2.63
C THR A 7 -0.56 3.97 1.43
N GLY A 8 0.54 4.69 1.65
CA GLY A 8 1.40 5.11 0.52
C GLY A 8 0.69 6.03 -0.46
N ALA A 9 -0.24 6.84 0.05
CA ALA A 9 -1.17 7.67 -0.70
C ALA A 9 -0.50 8.79 -1.52
N LEU A 10 0.76 9.13 -1.22
CA LEU A 10 1.55 10.14 -1.95
C LEU A 10 2.47 9.52 -3.01
N GLY A 11 2.40 8.21 -3.20
CA GLY A 11 3.02 7.52 -4.33
C GLY A 11 2.23 7.75 -5.64
N GLN A 12 2.82 7.37 -6.77
CA GLN A 12 2.19 7.54 -8.08
C GLN A 12 0.81 6.86 -8.15
N ILE A 13 0.74 5.56 -7.86
CA ILE A 13 -0.53 4.82 -7.88
C ILE A 13 -1.43 5.27 -6.73
N GLY A 14 -0.86 5.50 -5.53
CA GLY A 14 -1.63 5.91 -4.35
C GLY A 14 -2.40 7.21 -4.56
N THR A 15 -1.78 8.21 -5.18
CA THR A 15 -2.42 9.50 -5.47
C THR A 15 -3.63 9.34 -6.40
N GLU A 16 -3.47 8.62 -7.51
CA GLU A 16 -4.57 8.36 -8.45
C GLU A 16 -5.69 7.56 -7.79
N LEU A 17 -5.33 6.57 -6.97
CA LEU A 17 -6.29 5.73 -6.27
C LEU A 17 -7.11 6.55 -5.26
N VAL A 18 -6.47 7.47 -4.52
CA VAL A 18 -7.16 8.38 -3.59
C VAL A 18 -8.20 9.23 -4.33
N ILE A 19 -7.79 9.85 -5.45
CA ILE A 19 -8.68 10.69 -6.26
C ILE A 19 -9.89 9.86 -6.71
N LYS A 20 -9.66 8.71 -7.33
CA LYS A 20 -10.73 7.87 -7.89
C LYS A 20 -11.63 7.28 -6.81
N CYS A 21 -11.08 6.89 -5.67
CA CYS A 21 -11.89 6.42 -4.55
C CYS A 21 -12.76 7.53 -3.95
N ARG A 22 -12.22 8.76 -3.81
CA ARG A 22 -12.99 9.91 -3.32
C ARG A 22 -14.12 10.30 -4.27
N GLU A 23 -13.87 10.30 -5.58
CA GLU A 23 -14.91 10.52 -6.60
C GLU A 23 -16.03 9.48 -6.51
N ARG A 24 -15.69 8.22 -6.28
CA ARG A 24 -16.65 7.11 -6.30
C ARG A 24 -17.40 6.90 -4.98
N TYR A 25 -16.73 7.06 -3.86
CA TYR A 25 -17.26 6.69 -2.54
C TYR A 25 -17.51 7.90 -1.62
N GLY A 26 -17.14 9.10 -2.06
CA GLY A 26 -17.20 10.34 -1.28
C GLY A 26 -15.92 10.63 -0.52
N THR A 27 -15.53 11.89 -0.51
CA THR A 27 -14.25 12.37 0.06
C THR A 27 -14.05 11.94 1.51
N GLU A 28 -15.07 12.12 2.35
CA GLU A 28 -15.03 11.81 3.79
C GLU A 28 -14.94 10.31 4.11
N ASN A 29 -15.14 9.46 3.10
CA ASN A 29 -15.06 8.02 3.24
C ASN A 29 -13.72 7.43 2.84
N VAL A 30 -12.75 8.27 2.45
CA VAL A 30 -11.42 7.84 2.01
C VAL A 30 -10.34 8.56 2.79
N LEU A 31 -9.72 7.85 3.72
CA LEU A 31 -8.54 8.32 4.46
C LEU A 31 -7.28 7.97 3.68
N ALA A 32 -6.57 8.98 3.24
CA ALA A 32 -5.25 8.84 2.65
C ALA A 32 -4.19 8.86 3.76
N THR A 33 -3.21 7.95 3.70
CA THR A 33 -2.11 7.93 4.66
C THR A 33 -0.76 7.76 3.97
N ASP A 34 0.26 8.45 4.47
CA ASP A 34 1.66 8.34 4.00
C ASP A 34 2.60 8.74 5.14
N ILE A 35 3.85 8.33 5.08
CA ILE A 35 4.87 8.74 6.05
C ILE A 35 5.26 10.22 5.85
N ARG A 36 5.04 10.76 4.67
CA ARG A 36 5.33 12.16 4.28
C ARG A 36 4.08 13.02 4.42
N LYS A 37 4.27 14.33 4.51
CA LYS A 37 3.19 15.30 4.35
C LYS A 37 2.90 15.54 2.87
N PRO A 38 1.62 15.74 2.47
CA PRO A 38 1.30 16.10 1.10
C PRO A 38 1.80 17.51 0.78
N GLU A 39 2.33 17.68 -0.42
CA GLU A 39 2.71 18.99 -0.96
C GLU A 39 1.51 19.95 -1.01
N PRO A 40 1.72 21.28 -0.95
CA PRO A 40 0.63 22.27 -0.94
C PRO A 40 -0.41 22.08 -2.06
N HIS A 41 0.05 21.69 -3.24
CA HIS A 41 -0.79 21.52 -4.44
C HIS A 41 -1.22 20.06 -4.67
N SER A 42 -0.90 19.15 -3.77
CA SER A 42 -1.30 17.75 -3.90
C SER A 42 -2.82 17.59 -3.81
N PRO A 43 -3.47 16.93 -4.76
CA PRO A 43 -4.91 16.67 -4.71
C PRO A 43 -5.31 15.76 -3.54
N VAL A 44 -4.37 15.01 -2.97
CA VAL A 44 -4.58 14.19 -1.78
C VAL A 44 -4.98 15.05 -0.57
N LYS A 45 -4.56 16.32 -0.55
CA LYS A 45 -4.86 17.29 0.52
C LYS A 45 -6.34 17.69 0.59
N ASN A 46 -7.11 17.45 -0.46
CA ASN A 46 -8.51 17.84 -0.55
C ASN A 46 -9.48 16.89 0.18
N GLY A 47 -9.03 16.27 1.28
CA GLY A 47 -9.85 15.37 2.09
C GLY A 47 -9.06 14.79 3.25
N PRO A 48 -9.64 13.81 3.98
CA PRO A 48 -9.00 13.20 5.14
C PRO A 48 -7.60 12.68 4.81
N PHE A 49 -6.62 13.09 5.63
CA PHE A 49 -5.23 12.68 5.51
C PHE A 49 -4.60 12.50 6.89
N GLU A 50 -3.81 11.46 7.05
CA GLU A 50 -3.05 11.19 8.28
C GLU A 50 -1.61 10.79 7.95
N ILE A 51 -0.64 11.28 8.75
CA ILE A 51 0.74 10.79 8.68
C ILE A 51 0.78 9.44 9.39
N LEU A 52 1.18 8.41 8.66
CA LEU A 52 1.23 7.03 9.15
C LEU A 52 2.45 6.29 8.59
N ASP A 53 3.27 5.78 9.51
CA ASP A 53 4.27 4.76 9.20
C ASP A 53 3.62 3.37 9.35
N VAL A 54 3.57 2.61 8.27
CA VAL A 54 2.97 1.26 8.28
C VAL A 54 3.78 0.24 9.06
N THR A 55 5.03 0.54 9.41
CA THR A 55 5.86 -0.28 10.30
C THR A 55 5.47 -0.10 11.77
N ASP A 56 4.82 1.02 12.13
CA ASP A 56 4.19 1.21 13.43
C ASP A 56 2.84 0.49 13.49
N ARG A 57 2.89 -0.76 13.96
CA ARG A 57 1.72 -1.62 14.07
C ARG A 57 0.61 -1.00 14.93
N ASN A 58 0.97 -0.42 16.06
CA ASN A 58 -0.02 0.11 16.99
C ASN A 58 -0.76 1.29 16.38
N ARG A 59 -0.03 2.21 15.76
CA ARG A 59 -0.62 3.36 15.09
C ARG A 59 -1.51 2.96 13.92
N LEU A 60 -1.10 1.98 13.11
CA LEU A 60 -1.92 1.45 12.02
C LEU A 60 -3.25 0.88 12.54
N PHE A 61 -3.21 0.09 13.61
CA PHE A 61 -4.40 -0.49 14.23
C PHE A 61 -5.34 0.59 14.80
N GLU A 62 -4.78 1.61 15.45
CA GLU A 62 -5.55 2.75 15.94
C GLU A 62 -6.22 3.50 14.80
N THR A 63 -5.50 3.81 13.72
CA THR A 63 -6.02 4.49 12.54
C THR A 63 -7.17 3.71 11.91
N VAL A 64 -7.03 2.39 11.73
CA VAL A 64 -8.10 1.52 11.21
C VAL A 64 -9.34 1.58 12.09
N ARG A 65 -9.16 1.47 13.40
CA ARG A 65 -10.26 1.48 14.37
C ARG A 65 -10.96 2.84 14.43
N TYR A 66 -10.22 3.95 14.54
CA TYR A 66 -10.79 5.29 14.67
C TYR A 66 -11.50 5.74 13.40
N PHE A 67 -10.95 5.40 12.23
CA PHE A 67 -11.61 5.70 10.96
C PHE A 67 -12.81 4.77 10.70
N ASN A 68 -12.95 3.70 11.47
CA ASN A 68 -13.96 2.65 11.29
C ASN A 68 -13.91 2.07 9.86
N ALA A 69 -12.70 1.73 9.41
CA ALA A 69 -12.47 1.24 8.06
C ALA A 69 -13.13 -0.12 7.81
N ASP A 70 -13.59 -0.34 6.60
CA ASP A 70 -14.00 -1.66 6.09
C ASP A 70 -13.08 -2.17 4.97
N THR A 71 -12.23 -1.32 4.45
CA THR A 71 -11.32 -1.63 3.34
C THR A 71 -9.95 -0.99 3.58
N LEU A 72 -8.89 -1.77 3.39
CA LEU A 72 -7.50 -1.32 3.45
C LEU A 72 -6.81 -1.59 2.10
N MET A 73 -6.39 -0.53 1.41
CA MET A 73 -5.59 -0.59 0.19
C MET A 73 -4.15 -0.24 0.54
N HIS A 74 -3.28 -1.25 0.60
CA HIS A 74 -1.91 -1.10 1.03
C HIS A 74 -0.98 -0.87 -0.16
N MET A 75 -0.57 0.41 -0.34
CA MET A 75 0.28 0.85 -1.44
C MET A 75 1.68 1.29 -0.97
N ALA A 76 1.93 1.31 0.37
CA ALA A 76 3.20 1.71 0.92
C ALA A 76 4.28 0.66 0.65
N ALA A 77 5.32 1.04 -0.08
CA ALA A 77 6.47 0.18 -0.38
C ALA A 77 7.69 1.01 -0.80
N LEU A 78 8.89 0.47 -0.56
CA LEU A 78 10.11 0.90 -1.25
C LEU A 78 10.21 0.19 -2.59
N LEU A 79 10.48 0.97 -3.64
CA LEU A 79 10.62 0.44 -5.00
C LEU A 79 12.01 -0.16 -5.26
N SER A 80 12.13 -0.97 -6.31
CA SER A 80 13.28 -1.82 -6.63
C SER A 80 14.64 -1.14 -6.47
N ALA A 81 14.87 0.00 -7.11
CA ALA A 81 16.17 0.69 -7.06
C ALA A 81 16.57 1.15 -5.65
N THR A 82 15.60 1.55 -4.82
CA THR A 82 15.83 1.92 -3.43
C THR A 82 15.99 0.69 -2.54
N ALA A 83 15.20 -0.36 -2.79
CA ALA A 83 15.27 -1.62 -2.07
C ALA A 83 16.64 -2.31 -2.24
N GLU A 84 17.18 -2.32 -3.46
CA GLU A 84 18.52 -2.87 -3.71
C GLU A 84 19.65 -2.12 -2.97
N LYS A 85 19.49 -0.81 -2.81
CA LYS A 85 20.47 0.02 -2.07
C LYS A 85 20.36 -0.15 -0.55
N ASN A 86 19.16 -0.44 -0.05
CA ASN A 86 18.86 -0.52 1.38
C ASN A 86 18.01 -1.75 1.68
N PRO A 87 18.56 -2.99 1.54
CA PRO A 87 17.78 -4.23 1.60
C PRO A 87 17.10 -4.46 2.95
N LEU A 88 17.74 -4.13 4.06
CA LEU A 88 17.14 -4.30 5.39
C LEU A 88 15.94 -3.35 5.58
N GLN A 89 16.09 -2.09 5.22
CA GLN A 89 14.99 -1.13 5.28
C GLN A 89 13.83 -1.54 4.34
N ALA A 90 14.16 -2.07 3.16
CA ALA A 90 13.17 -2.57 2.22
C ALA A 90 12.42 -3.77 2.81
N TRP A 91 13.11 -4.68 3.47
CA TRP A 91 12.48 -5.81 4.15
C TRP A 91 11.54 -5.34 5.26
N ASP A 92 12.00 -4.46 6.13
CA ASP A 92 11.20 -3.95 7.25
C ASP A 92 9.94 -3.23 6.76
N LEU A 93 10.06 -2.40 5.72
CA LEU A 93 8.89 -1.70 5.18
C LEU A 93 8.00 -2.63 4.34
N ASN A 94 8.56 -3.31 3.33
CA ASN A 94 7.75 -4.05 2.37
C ASN A 94 7.16 -5.32 2.99
N MET A 95 7.90 -6.04 3.84
CA MET A 95 7.40 -7.24 4.51
C MET A 95 6.79 -6.92 5.87
N GLY A 96 7.48 -6.17 6.72
CA GLY A 96 6.95 -5.79 8.04
C GLY A 96 5.69 -4.95 7.94
N GLY A 97 5.69 -3.92 7.08
CA GLY A 97 4.51 -3.09 6.81
C GLY A 97 3.35 -3.89 6.23
N LEU A 98 3.61 -4.79 5.27
CA LEU A 98 2.60 -5.69 4.71
C LEU A 98 2.00 -6.62 5.79
N MET A 99 2.84 -7.22 6.63
CA MET A 99 2.36 -8.10 7.71
C MET A 99 1.49 -7.35 8.72
N ASN A 100 1.86 -6.12 9.08
CA ASN A 100 1.03 -5.27 9.93
C ASN A 100 -0.33 -4.96 9.27
N ALA A 101 -0.33 -4.66 7.98
CA ALA A 101 -1.56 -4.37 7.22
C ALA A 101 -2.47 -5.62 7.10
N LEU A 102 -1.90 -6.79 6.85
CA LEU A 102 -2.63 -8.06 6.81
C LEU A 102 -3.23 -8.42 8.19
N GLU A 103 -2.46 -8.24 9.26
CA GLU A 103 -2.95 -8.46 10.62
C GLU A 103 -4.07 -7.49 11.02
N ALA A 104 -3.97 -6.22 10.64
CA ALA A 104 -5.05 -5.26 10.82
C ALA A 104 -6.30 -5.68 10.02
N ALA A 105 -6.13 -6.09 8.76
CA ALA A 105 -7.22 -6.57 7.93
C ALA A 105 -7.89 -7.81 8.52
N ARG A 106 -7.11 -8.77 9.02
CA ARG A 106 -7.64 -9.97 9.69
C ARG A 106 -8.39 -9.61 10.97
N THR A 107 -7.82 -8.74 11.81
CA THR A 107 -8.36 -8.39 13.14
C THR A 107 -9.69 -7.63 13.02
N TYR A 108 -9.80 -6.74 12.04
CA TYR A 108 -10.98 -5.89 11.84
C TYR A 108 -11.87 -6.35 10.68
N HIS A 109 -11.60 -7.54 10.11
CA HIS A 109 -12.38 -8.13 9.00
C HIS A 109 -12.48 -7.21 7.78
N LEU A 110 -11.36 -6.54 7.42
CA LEU A 110 -11.33 -5.62 6.29
C LEU A 110 -11.26 -6.36 4.95
N GLN A 111 -11.82 -5.76 3.92
CA GLN A 111 -11.39 -6.06 2.56
C GLN A 111 -9.96 -5.55 2.39
N PHE A 112 -9.09 -6.38 1.81
CA PHE A 112 -7.68 -6.05 1.67
C PHE A 112 -7.24 -6.08 0.22
N PHE A 113 -6.47 -5.08 -0.19
CA PHE A 113 -5.82 -5.02 -1.49
C PHE A 113 -4.37 -4.55 -1.34
N THR A 114 -3.46 -5.24 -2.01
CA THR A 114 -2.07 -4.81 -2.21
C THR A 114 -1.61 -5.26 -3.59
N PRO A 115 -0.89 -4.43 -4.36
CA PRO A 115 -0.33 -4.84 -5.63
C PRO A 115 0.85 -5.78 -5.42
N SER A 116 1.00 -6.77 -6.27
CA SER A 116 2.24 -7.51 -6.45
C SER A 116 3.13 -6.77 -7.47
N SER A 117 4.23 -7.39 -7.87
CA SER A 117 5.19 -6.79 -8.81
C SER A 117 5.59 -7.78 -9.90
N ILE A 118 5.84 -7.26 -11.09
CA ILE A 118 6.51 -8.04 -12.13
C ILE A 118 7.95 -8.44 -11.72
N GLY A 119 8.56 -7.71 -10.78
CA GLY A 119 9.85 -8.05 -10.19
C GLY A 119 9.90 -9.43 -9.53
N ALA A 120 8.74 -10.01 -9.16
CA ALA A 120 8.65 -11.37 -8.63
C ALA A 120 8.99 -12.45 -9.67
N PHE A 121 8.97 -12.12 -10.95
CA PHE A 121 9.31 -13.05 -12.04
C PHE A 121 10.79 -12.90 -12.43
N GLY A 122 11.40 -14.02 -12.84
CA GLY A 122 12.81 -14.08 -13.22
C GLY A 122 13.06 -14.40 -14.69
N ALA A 123 14.33 -14.67 -15.01
CA ALA A 123 14.77 -14.91 -16.38
C ALA A 123 14.14 -16.16 -17.03
N SER A 124 13.77 -17.16 -16.22
CA SER A 124 13.12 -18.40 -16.66
C SER A 124 11.63 -18.25 -16.94
N THR A 125 11.02 -17.13 -16.54
CA THR A 125 9.59 -16.89 -16.77
C THR A 125 9.29 -16.72 -18.26
N PRO A 126 8.26 -17.37 -18.81
CA PRO A 126 7.81 -17.13 -20.16
C PRO A 126 7.47 -15.67 -20.39
N LYS A 127 8.07 -15.02 -21.40
CA LYS A 127 7.89 -13.58 -21.65
C LYS A 127 6.65 -13.24 -22.45
N VAL A 128 6.05 -14.23 -23.07
CA VAL A 128 4.84 -14.08 -23.91
C VAL A 128 3.76 -14.98 -23.34
N ASN A 129 2.58 -14.42 -23.12
CA ASN A 129 1.42 -15.14 -22.56
C ASN A 129 1.76 -15.90 -21.26
N THR A 130 2.45 -15.23 -20.33
CA THR A 130 2.82 -15.81 -19.04
C THR A 130 1.60 -16.46 -18.36
N PRO A 131 1.64 -17.77 -18.07
CA PRO A 131 0.51 -18.45 -17.45
C PRO A 131 0.22 -17.88 -16.05
N GLN A 132 -1.04 -17.96 -15.60
CA GLN A 132 -1.41 -17.58 -14.25
C GLN A 132 -0.65 -18.40 -13.19
N VAL A 133 -0.47 -19.68 -13.43
CA VAL A 133 0.35 -20.57 -12.60
C VAL A 133 1.76 -20.55 -13.16
N THR A 134 2.63 -19.76 -12.58
CA THR A 134 4.04 -19.60 -12.99
C THR A 134 4.93 -19.58 -11.74
N ILE A 135 6.04 -20.28 -11.80
CA ILE A 135 7.05 -20.28 -10.74
C ILE A 135 7.72 -18.90 -10.71
N GLN A 136 7.68 -18.25 -9.57
CA GLN A 136 8.35 -16.97 -9.31
C GLN A 136 9.78 -17.24 -8.86
N GLN A 137 10.75 -16.75 -9.61
CA GLN A 137 12.19 -16.88 -9.32
C GLN A 137 12.86 -15.51 -9.50
N PRO A 138 12.64 -14.57 -8.58
CA PRO A 138 13.21 -13.25 -8.69
C PRO A 138 14.74 -13.29 -8.61
N THR A 139 15.38 -12.29 -9.22
CA THR A 139 16.84 -12.11 -9.19
C THR A 139 17.27 -10.89 -8.38
N THR A 140 16.30 -10.19 -7.78
CA THR A 140 16.50 -8.98 -6.99
C THR A 140 15.95 -9.15 -5.59
N MET A 141 16.44 -8.34 -4.65
CA MET A 141 15.90 -8.28 -3.29
C MET A 141 14.43 -7.83 -3.29
N TYR A 142 14.07 -6.91 -4.19
CA TYR A 142 12.71 -6.41 -4.31
C TYR A 142 11.71 -7.48 -4.79
N GLY A 143 12.13 -8.34 -5.72
CA GLY A 143 11.31 -9.44 -6.23
C GLY A 143 11.19 -10.61 -5.30
#